data_0b5a70453baf8c0b6a3403d936707614
#
_entry.id   0b5a70453baf8c0b6a3403d936707614
#
_cell.length_a   1.000
_cell.length_b   1.000
_cell.length_c   1.000
_cell.angle_alpha   90.00
_cell.angle_beta   90.00
_cell.angle_gamma   90.00
#
_symmetry.space_group_name_H-M   'P 1'
#
loop_
_entity.id
_entity.type
_entity.pdbx_description
1 polymer ?
#
loop_
_entity_poly.entity_id
_entity_poly.type
_entity_poly.pdbx_seq_one_letter_code
_entity_poly.pdbx_strand_id
1 'polypeptide(L)'
;MIYESIQKLIKYAERNGLITADDEYVVRNQLMEILQLSDWEENNADDRNASVESLLEPIISYAVEKGLIQDTAVYRDLFDTKIMGVFTPFPHEVNAEFQRRLAVSPKEATDWYFDFSKKLNYVRAERIARDMKWTYDSEYGVLDITINRSKPEKDPRDIAAAKTQKASKYPKCQLCAENMGFAGHLTHPARQNLRPVKVEMNGSEWFLQYSPYGYYNEHCIVFNKNHVPLVIDDSVFDKLFDFIEQFPHYMLGSNADLPIVGGSILTHEHFQGGRYTFPMARASVEKPFLLSNHPDVSAGIVKWPMSVIRLSSYNRASLSAACAEVLKKWRAYTDEQAGIFAQTDGIPHNTITPIARMNGSQYECDLVLRNNITSEDRPLGIFHPAPALHHIKKENIGLIEVMGLAVLPARLATELSILRDAMLSGADIAADERIASHADWAKEVLAAHPEFNADNAMDIIHAEVGKVFGQVLEDAGVFKRTESGKEAFKRFVSTL
;
A
#
# COMPACT_ATOMS: atom_id res chain seq x y z
N MET A 1 -35.95 15.54 -5.43
CA MET A 1 -34.74 14.75 -5.73
C MET A 1 -33.55 15.12 -4.85
N ILE A 2 -32.99 16.37 -4.88
CA ILE A 2 -31.77 16.66 -4.06
C ILE A 2 -32.05 16.56 -2.54
N TYR A 3 -33.18 17.06 -2.05
CA TYR A 3 -33.56 16.99 -0.66
C TYR A 3 -33.73 15.55 -0.15
N GLU A 4 -34.29 14.66 -0.96
CA GLU A 4 -34.37 13.22 -0.66
C GLU A 4 -32.97 12.58 -0.59
N SER A 5 -32.05 12.95 -1.47
CA SER A 5 -30.68 12.45 -1.47
C SER A 5 -29.94 12.88 -0.21
N ILE A 6 -30.10 14.13 0.22
CA ILE A 6 -29.57 14.65 1.48
C ILE A 6 -30.17 13.88 2.67
N GLN A 7 -31.51 13.71 2.69
CA GLN A 7 -32.18 13.02 3.80
C GLN A 7 -31.73 11.55 3.92
N LYS A 8 -31.59 10.85 2.78
CA LYS A 8 -31.06 9.47 2.76
C LYS A 8 -29.66 9.39 3.34
N LEU A 9 -28.79 10.34 3.01
CA LEU A 9 -27.42 10.39 3.52
C LEU A 9 -27.39 10.72 5.04
N ILE A 10 -28.27 11.61 5.53
CA ILE A 10 -28.45 11.89 6.96
C ILE A 10 -28.90 10.62 7.69
N LYS A 11 -29.92 9.93 7.18
CA LYS A 11 -30.39 8.66 7.77
C LYS A 11 -29.34 7.56 7.74
N TYR A 12 -28.49 7.51 6.70
CA TYR A 12 -27.32 6.65 6.67
C TYR A 12 -26.35 6.98 7.81
N ALA A 13 -26.02 8.24 8.01
CA ALA A 13 -25.09 8.69 9.05
C ALA A 13 -25.61 8.37 10.47
N GLU A 14 -26.91 8.59 10.74
CA GLU A 14 -27.54 8.23 12.01
C GLU A 14 -27.44 6.72 12.29
N ARG A 15 -27.86 5.89 11.33
CA ARG A 15 -27.82 4.42 11.46
C ARG A 15 -26.42 3.86 11.70
N ASN A 16 -25.42 4.52 11.14
CA ASN A 16 -24.04 4.10 11.26
C ASN A 16 -23.31 4.72 12.46
N GLY A 17 -24.02 5.50 13.28
CA GLY A 17 -23.46 6.12 14.48
C GLY A 17 -22.39 7.19 14.19
N LEU A 18 -22.45 7.83 13.02
CA LEU A 18 -21.59 8.96 12.67
C LEU A 18 -22.11 10.26 13.29
N ILE A 19 -23.42 10.37 13.43
CA ILE A 19 -24.14 11.47 14.09
C ILE A 19 -25.29 10.90 14.96
N THR A 20 -25.86 11.72 15.81
CA THR A 20 -27.08 11.45 16.55
C THR A 20 -28.29 12.19 15.96
N ALA A 21 -29.50 11.86 16.37
CA ALA A 21 -30.70 12.57 15.91
C ALA A 21 -30.68 14.06 16.28
N ASP A 22 -29.97 14.44 17.33
CA ASP A 22 -29.84 15.84 17.77
C ASP A 22 -29.01 16.69 16.80
N ASP A 23 -28.18 16.02 15.97
CA ASP A 23 -27.29 16.68 15.01
C ASP A 23 -27.97 16.93 13.64
N GLU A 24 -29.15 16.36 13.39
CA GLU A 24 -29.81 16.37 12.06
C GLU A 24 -29.92 17.77 11.47
N TYR A 25 -30.40 18.77 12.24
CA TYR A 25 -30.55 20.12 11.72
C TYR A 25 -29.22 20.81 11.38
N VAL A 26 -28.21 20.60 12.22
CA VAL A 26 -26.87 21.18 11.99
C VAL A 26 -26.27 20.64 10.71
N VAL A 27 -26.30 19.32 10.57
CA VAL A 27 -25.76 18.62 9.39
C VAL A 27 -26.52 19.00 8.11
N ARG A 28 -27.88 19.04 8.18
CA ARG A 28 -28.74 19.48 7.09
C ARG A 28 -28.36 20.87 6.60
N ASN A 29 -28.26 21.82 7.52
CA ASN A 29 -27.94 23.22 7.18
C ASN A 29 -26.54 23.36 6.58
N GLN A 30 -25.56 22.61 7.07
CA GLN A 30 -24.21 22.60 6.48
C GLN A 30 -24.21 22.00 5.06
N LEU A 31 -24.98 20.94 4.81
CA LEU A 31 -25.11 20.37 3.47
C LEU A 31 -25.83 21.34 2.52
N MET A 32 -26.86 22.03 3.00
CA MET A 32 -27.57 23.07 2.22
C MET A 32 -26.61 24.21 1.84
N GLU A 33 -25.77 24.67 2.76
CA GLU A 33 -24.74 25.68 2.49
C GLU A 33 -23.76 25.21 1.42
N ILE A 34 -23.22 23.99 1.55
CA ILE A 34 -22.26 23.41 0.59
C ILE A 34 -22.88 23.29 -0.81
N LEU A 35 -24.17 22.95 -0.90
CA LEU A 35 -24.92 22.75 -2.13
C LEU A 35 -25.59 24.03 -2.64
N GLN A 36 -25.41 25.15 -1.94
CA GLN A 36 -26.03 26.46 -2.25
C GLN A 36 -27.56 26.40 -2.35
N LEU A 37 -28.18 25.62 -1.46
CA LEU A 37 -29.64 25.51 -1.34
C LEU A 37 -30.16 26.58 -0.40
N SER A 38 -31.17 27.35 -0.82
CA SER A 38 -31.79 28.40 -0.03
C SER A 38 -33.06 27.98 0.69
N ASP A 39 -33.56 26.79 0.37
CA ASP A 39 -34.83 26.29 0.91
C ASP A 39 -34.70 24.78 1.18
N TRP A 40 -35.65 24.24 1.96
CA TRP A 40 -35.74 22.83 2.31
C TRP A 40 -37.13 22.28 2.05
N GLU A 41 -37.22 21.14 1.43
CA GLU A 41 -38.46 20.38 1.25
C GLU A 41 -38.47 19.18 2.20
N GLU A 42 -39.39 19.21 3.16
CA GLU A 42 -39.53 18.15 4.15
C GLU A 42 -39.86 16.81 3.49
N ASN A 43 -39.11 15.79 3.86
CA ASN A 43 -39.29 14.44 3.34
C ASN A 43 -38.76 13.40 4.35
N ASN A 44 -39.21 12.15 4.18
CA ASN A 44 -38.78 11.01 5.02
C ASN A 44 -38.01 9.95 4.20
N ALA A 45 -37.30 10.39 3.17
CA ALA A 45 -36.56 9.47 2.31
C ALA A 45 -35.48 8.72 3.10
N ASP A 46 -35.49 7.39 2.98
CA ASP A 46 -34.50 6.49 3.57
C ASP A 46 -34.18 5.37 2.58
N ASP A 47 -32.93 4.96 2.52
CA ASP A 47 -32.49 3.81 1.76
C ASP A 47 -31.53 2.97 2.60
N ARG A 48 -32.10 1.95 3.24
CA ARG A 48 -31.37 1.12 4.21
C ARG A 48 -30.33 0.20 3.60
N ASN A 49 -30.42 -0.07 2.31
CA ASN A 49 -29.55 -0.99 1.59
C ASN A 49 -28.51 -0.26 0.74
N ALA A 50 -28.61 1.06 0.62
CA ALA A 50 -27.70 1.84 -0.19
C ALA A 50 -26.31 1.94 0.47
N SER A 51 -25.29 1.83 -0.35
CA SER A 51 -23.92 2.12 0.05
C SER A 51 -23.67 3.63 0.13
N VAL A 52 -22.63 4.03 0.85
CA VAL A 52 -22.27 5.45 0.95
C VAL A 52 -21.93 6.06 -0.41
N GLU A 53 -21.25 5.32 -1.31
CA GLU A 53 -20.94 5.80 -2.66
C GLU A 53 -22.22 6.03 -3.46
N SER A 54 -23.19 5.09 -3.40
CA SER A 54 -24.47 5.23 -4.12
C SER A 54 -25.35 6.37 -3.58
N LEU A 55 -25.24 6.71 -2.31
CA LEU A 55 -25.92 7.85 -1.70
C LEU A 55 -25.28 9.20 -2.05
N LEU A 56 -23.94 9.21 -2.23
CA LEU A 56 -23.20 10.40 -2.61
C LEU A 56 -23.35 10.76 -4.10
N GLU A 57 -23.48 9.77 -4.97
CA GLU A 57 -23.50 9.99 -6.43
C GLU A 57 -24.58 10.99 -6.89
N PRO A 58 -25.85 10.93 -6.43
CA PRO A 58 -26.87 11.93 -6.83
C PRO A 58 -26.52 13.34 -6.35
N ILE A 59 -25.86 13.48 -5.18
CA ILE A 59 -25.46 14.77 -4.62
C ILE A 59 -24.30 15.36 -5.42
N ILE A 60 -23.31 14.52 -5.79
CA ILE A 60 -22.18 14.93 -6.62
C ILE A 60 -22.67 15.32 -8.03
N SER A 61 -23.55 14.53 -8.61
CA SER A 61 -24.14 14.83 -9.93
C SER A 61 -24.91 16.16 -9.92
N TYR A 62 -25.69 16.44 -8.86
CA TYR A 62 -26.32 17.75 -8.67
C TYR A 62 -25.29 18.88 -8.65
N ALA A 63 -24.18 18.71 -7.91
CA ALA A 63 -23.12 19.73 -7.83
C ALA A 63 -22.45 19.99 -9.19
N VAL A 64 -22.26 18.95 -10.01
CA VAL A 64 -21.76 19.08 -11.39
C VAL A 64 -22.78 19.83 -12.27
N GLU A 65 -24.04 19.44 -12.25
CA GLU A 65 -25.11 20.06 -13.03
C GLU A 65 -25.31 21.55 -12.69
N LYS A 66 -25.12 21.91 -11.44
CA LYS A 66 -25.19 23.31 -10.97
C LYS A 66 -23.87 24.08 -11.18
N GLY A 67 -22.85 23.45 -11.71
CA GLY A 67 -21.54 24.09 -11.93
C GLY A 67 -20.79 24.42 -10.64
N LEU A 68 -21.12 23.78 -9.52
CA LEU A 68 -20.41 23.95 -8.24
C LEU A 68 -19.02 23.31 -8.27
N ILE A 69 -18.87 22.24 -9.05
CA ILE A 69 -17.61 21.55 -9.28
C ILE A 69 -17.46 21.17 -10.76
N GLN A 70 -16.23 20.95 -11.20
CA GLN A 70 -15.94 20.38 -12.53
C GLN A 70 -16.18 18.86 -12.51
N ASP A 71 -16.59 18.31 -13.66
CA ASP A 71 -16.81 16.87 -13.81
C ASP A 71 -15.51 16.14 -14.16
N THR A 72 -14.62 16.01 -13.16
CA THR A 72 -13.46 15.14 -13.22
C THR A 72 -13.35 14.32 -11.93
N ALA A 73 -12.63 13.20 -12.00
CA ALA A 73 -12.48 12.30 -10.85
C ALA A 73 -11.92 13.02 -9.61
N VAL A 74 -10.97 13.94 -9.80
CA VAL A 74 -10.35 14.70 -8.69
C VAL A 74 -11.37 15.62 -8.03
N TYR A 75 -12.14 16.39 -8.78
CA TYR A 75 -13.14 17.30 -8.20
C TYR A 75 -14.29 16.55 -7.55
N ARG A 76 -14.73 15.43 -8.11
CA ARG A 76 -15.72 14.53 -7.49
C ARG A 76 -15.19 14.00 -6.14
N ASP A 77 -13.93 13.54 -6.08
CA ASP A 77 -13.30 13.05 -4.84
C ASP A 77 -13.08 14.16 -3.79
N LEU A 78 -12.75 15.38 -4.20
CA LEU A 78 -12.67 16.53 -3.31
C LEU A 78 -14.05 16.85 -2.71
N PHE A 79 -15.09 16.76 -3.52
CA PHE A 79 -16.44 17.14 -3.12
C PHE A 79 -17.09 16.08 -2.23
N ASP A 80 -16.99 14.79 -2.58
CA ASP A 80 -17.54 13.71 -1.74
C ASP A 80 -16.90 13.72 -0.34
N THR A 81 -15.58 13.97 -0.28
CA THR A 81 -14.84 14.09 0.97
C THR A 81 -15.31 15.32 1.77
N LYS A 82 -15.64 16.44 1.12
CA LYS A 82 -16.22 17.61 1.74
C LYS A 82 -17.61 17.30 2.35
N ILE A 83 -18.47 16.60 1.61
CA ILE A 83 -19.79 16.17 2.10
C ILE A 83 -19.63 15.24 3.32
N MET A 84 -18.79 14.21 3.23
CA MET A 84 -18.57 13.28 4.34
C MET A 84 -17.88 13.92 5.54
N GLY A 85 -17.14 15.00 5.33
CA GLY A 85 -16.53 15.80 6.37
C GLY A 85 -17.55 16.38 7.36
N VAL A 86 -18.78 16.66 6.91
CA VAL A 86 -19.89 17.17 7.75
C VAL A 86 -20.30 16.15 8.82
N PHE A 87 -20.22 14.86 8.49
CA PHE A 87 -20.59 13.76 9.39
C PHE A 87 -19.42 13.24 10.24
N THR A 88 -18.24 13.85 10.12
CA THR A 88 -17.03 13.31 10.72
C THR A 88 -16.77 13.91 12.10
N PRO A 89 -16.80 13.13 13.21
CA PRO A 89 -16.54 13.61 14.56
C PRO A 89 -15.16 14.27 14.70
N PHE A 90 -14.96 15.04 15.78
CA PHE A 90 -13.66 15.62 16.05
C PHE A 90 -12.61 14.57 16.45
N PRO A 91 -11.30 14.83 16.21
CA PRO A 91 -10.24 13.87 16.49
C PRO A 91 -10.23 13.37 17.95
N HIS A 92 -10.58 14.20 18.94
CA HIS A 92 -10.60 13.80 20.34
C HIS A 92 -11.69 12.76 20.65
N GLU A 93 -12.86 12.86 20.00
CA GLU A 93 -13.98 11.92 20.16
C GLU A 93 -13.59 10.54 19.57
N VAL A 94 -13.03 10.54 18.35
CA VAL A 94 -12.57 9.32 17.68
C VAL A 94 -11.45 8.64 18.47
N ASN A 95 -10.50 9.43 19.00
CA ASN A 95 -9.43 8.89 19.83
C ASN A 95 -9.96 8.34 21.17
N ALA A 96 -10.89 9.02 21.82
CA ALA A 96 -11.50 8.55 23.07
C ALA A 96 -12.22 7.20 22.87
N GLU A 97 -12.98 7.06 21.80
CA GLU A 97 -13.67 5.81 21.47
C GLU A 97 -12.70 4.70 21.09
N PHE A 98 -11.65 5.00 20.32
CA PHE A 98 -10.61 4.03 19.99
C PHE A 98 -9.92 3.51 21.26
N GLN A 99 -9.53 4.39 22.19
CA GLN A 99 -8.88 4.00 23.44
C GLN A 99 -9.82 3.21 24.35
N ARG A 100 -11.11 3.58 24.42
CA ARG A 100 -12.12 2.83 25.17
C ARG A 100 -12.23 1.38 24.67
N ARG A 101 -12.19 1.17 23.35
CA ARG A 101 -12.22 -0.17 22.75
C ARG A 101 -10.90 -0.91 22.90
N LEU A 102 -9.80 -0.19 22.79
CA LEU A 102 -8.45 -0.76 23.00
C LEU A 102 -8.30 -1.34 24.41
N ALA A 103 -8.93 -0.71 25.41
CA ALA A 103 -8.96 -1.24 26.77
C ALA A 103 -9.74 -2.57 26.89
N VAL A 104 -10.63 -2.88 25.94
CA VAL A 104 -11.31 -4.19 25.85
C VAL A 104 -10.44 -5.20 25.09
N SER A 105 -10.07 -4.88 23.88
CA SER A 105 -9.09 -5.65 23.10
C SER A 105 -8.54 -4.85 21.91
N PRO A 106 -7.28 -5.11 21.50
CA PRO A 106 -6.70 -4.50 20.30
C PRO A 106 -7.53 -4.77 19.04
N LYS A 107 -8.07 -5.98 18.92
CA LYS A 107 -8.89 -6.37 17.77
C LYS A 107 -10.20 -5.59 17.70
N GLU A 108 -10.88 -5.37 18.83
CA GLU A 108 -12.12 -4.60 18.86
C GLU A 108 -11.87 -3.14 18.46
N ALA A 109 -10.76 -2.56 18.91
CA ALA A 109 -10.40 -1.19 18.54
C ALA A 109 -10.15 -1.05 17.03
N THR A 110 -9.38 -1.95 16.44
CA THR A 110 -9.04 -1.91 15.01
C THR A 110 -10.23 -2.26 14.13
N ASP A 111 -11.06 -3.26 14.50
CA ASP A 111 -12.29 -3.62 13.77
C ASP A 111 -13.26 -2.42 13.71
N TRP A 112 -13.48 -1.76 14.84
CA TRP A 112 -14.32 -0.56 14.90
C TRP A 112 -13.73 0.58 14.05
N TYR A 113 -12.44 0.85 14.17
CA TYR A 113 -11.82 1.99 13.48
C TYR A 113 -11.77 1.76 11.96
N PHE A 114 -11.57 0.50 11.52
CA PHE A 114 -11.64 0.16 10.10
C PHE A 114 -13.07 0.32 9.55
N ASP A 115 -14.07 -0.15 10.29
CA ASP A 115 -15.47 0.00 9.93
C ASP A 115 -15.91 1.48 9.91
N PHE A 116 -15.52 2.25 10.92
CA PHE A 116 -15.71 3.70 10.96
C PHE A 116 -15.10 4.40 9.73
N SER A 117 -13.88 4.04 9.33
CA SER A 117 -13.21 4.61 8.17
C SER A 117 -13.90 4.27 6.84
N LYS A 118 -14.54 3.09 6.73
CA LYS A 118 -15.40 2.72 5.59
C LYS A 118 -16.71 3.51 5.60
N LYS A 119 -17.37 3.61 6.75
CA LYS A 119 -18.62 4.36 6.89
C LYS A 119 -18.49 5.84 6.54
N LEU A 120 -17.34 6.42 6.81
CA LEU A 120 -16.99 7.78 6.38
C LEU A 120 -16.55 7.88 4.91
N ASN A 121 -16.58 6.80 4.14
CA ASN A 121 -16.05 6.76 2.78
C ASN A 121 -14.57 7.21 2.67
N TYR A 122 -13.83 7.17 3.78
CA TYR A 122 -12.39 7.39 3.74
C TYR A 122 -11.67 6.19 3.15
N VAL A 123 -11.98 4.99 3.62
CA VAL A 123 -11.62 3.74 2.93
C VAL A 123 -12.65 3.50 1.83
N ARG A 124 -12.21 3.57 0.59
CA ARG A 124 -13.04 3.48 -0.62
C ARG A 124 -13.46 2.02 -0.91
N ALA A 125 -14.24 1.44 -0.02
CA ALA A 125 -14.55 0.00 0.00
C ALA A 125 -15.13 -0.51 -1.33
N GLU A 126 -16.04 0.22 -1.97
CA GLU A 126 -16.62 -0.17 -3.26
C GLU A 126 -15.62 -0.07 -4.41
N ARG A 127 -14.73 0.91 -4.39
CA ARG A 127 -13.66 0.99 -5.39
C ARG A 127 -12.68 -0.17 -5.21
N ILE A 128 -12.31 -0.49 -3.97
CA ILE A 128 -11.44 -1.64 -3.64
C ILE A 128 -12.08 -2.96 -4.10
N ALA A 129 -13.41 -3.09 -4.00
CA ALA A 129 -14.13 -4.28 -4.47
C ALA A 129 -14.05 -4.49 -5.99
N ARG A 130 -13.68 -3.46 -6.77
CA ARG A 130 -13.50 -3.55 -8.24
C ARG A 130 -12.08 -3.95 -8.63
N ASP A 131 -11.15 -4.08 -7.69
CA ASP A 131 -9.79 -4.55 -7.96
C ASP A 131 -9.84 -6.00 -8.45
N MET A 132 -9.06 -6.31 -9.48
CA MET A 132 -8.92 -7.66 -9.99
C MET A 132 -7.86 -8.39 -9.17
N LYS A 133 -8.18 -9.60 -8.66
CA LYS A 133 -7.30 -10.36 -7.78
C LYS A 133 -7.26 -11.82 -8.19
N TRP A 134 -6.05 -12.38 -8.24
CA TRP A 134 -5.82 -13.82 -8.43
C TRP A 134 -4.51 -14.23 -7.77
N THR A 135 -4.21 -15.52 -7.80
CA THR A 135 -2.98 -16.07 -7.25
C THR A 135 -2.16 -16.76 -8.33
N TYR A 136 -0.86 -16.86 -8.13
CA TYR A 136 0.05 -17.59 -8.98
C TYR A 136 0.92 -18.53 -8.14
N ASP A 137 0.92 -19.83 -8.48
CA ASP A 137 1.76 -20.86 -7.85
C ASP A 137 3.19 -20.78 -8.42
N SER A 138 4.12 -20.29 -7.61
CA SER A 138 5.54 -20.21 -7.95
C SER A 138 6.35 -21.27 -7.19
N GLU A 139 7.62 -21.46 -7.56
CA GLU A 139 8.54 -22.30 -6.81
C GLU A 139 8.82 -21.80 -5.38
N TYR A 140 8.49 -20.54 -5.08
CA TYR A 140 8.64 -19.89 -3.77
C TYR A 140 7.37 -19.95 -2.93
N GLY A 141 6.29 -20.51 -3.46
CA GLY A 141 4.95 -20.52 -2.91
C GLY A 141 3.97 -19.64 -3.70
N VAL A 142 2.76 -19.54 -3.19
CA VAL A 142 1.68 -18.80 -3.84
C VAL A 142 1.92 -17.29 -3.74
N LEU A 143 2.02 -16.61 -4.88
CA LEU A 143 2.07 -15.15 -4.97
C LEU A 143 0.66 -14.57 -5.15
N ASP A 144 0.40 -13.42 -4.55
CA ASP A 144 -0.87 -12.69 -4.69
C ASP A 144 -0.72 -11.61 -5.76
N ILE A 145 -1.65 -11.55 -6.72
CA ILE A 145 -1.60 -10.59 -7.82
C ILE A 145 -2.85 -9.71 -7.76
N THR A 146 -2.66 -8.40 -7.83
CA THR A 146 -3.76 -7.43 -7.83
C THR A 146 -3.54 -6.38 -8.92
N ILE A 147 -4.52 -6.17 -9.79
CA ILE A 147 -4.63 -4.96 -10.59
C ILE A 147 -5.47 -3.96 -9.79
N ASN A 148 -4.83 -2.89 -9.33
CA ASN A 148 -5.48 -1.89 -8.50
C ASN A 148 -6.27 -0.90 -9.35
N ARG A 149 -7.60 -0.98 -9.28
CA ARG A 149 -8.55 -0.08 -9.94
C ARG A 149 -9.15 0.96 -8.99
N SER A 150 -8.87 0.86 -7.71
CA SER A 150 -9.42 1.74 -6.69
C SER A 150 -8.78 3.13 -6.67
N LYS A 151 -7.50 3.23 -7.08
CA LYS A 151 -6.79 4.49 -7.19
C LYS A 151 -7.15 5.18 -8.50
N PRO A 152 -7.76 6.38 -8.48
CA PRO A 152 -8.15 7.07 -9.70
C PRO A 152 -6.91 7.43 -10.55
N GLU A 153 -7.02 7.23 -11.85
CA GLU A 153 -6.05 7.75 -12.82
C GLU A 153 -6.23 9.27 -12.96
N LYS A 154 -5.12 9.96 -13.21
CA LYS A 154 -5.15 11.41 -13.37
C LYS A 154 -5.71 11.78 -14.74
N ASP A 155 -6.79 12.58 -14.75
CA ASP A 155 -7.33 13.16 -15.97
C ASP A 155 -6.29 14.13 -16.59
N PRO A 156 -6.05 14.10 -17.91
CA PRO A 156 -5.18 15.06 -18.59
C PRO A 156 -5.54 16.54 -18.33
N ARG A 157 -6.83 16.84 -18.15
CA ARG A 157 -7.31 18.19 -17.80
C ARG A 157 -6.82 18.60 -16.42
N ASP A 158 -6.88 17.70 -15.43
CA ASP A 158 -6.39 17.93 -14.07
C ASP A 158 -4.87 18.08 -14.03
N ILE A 159 -4.14 17.30 -14.84
CA ILE A 159 -2.68 17.43 -14.98
C ILE A 159 -2.31 18.81 -15.55
N ALA A 160 -3.04 19.29 -16.57
CA ALA A 160 -2.80 20.61 -17.16
C ALA A 160 -3.11 21.74 -16.17
N ALA A 161 -4.24 21.66 -15.46
CA ALA A 161 -4.62 22.65 -14.44
C ALA A 161 -3.64 22.67 -13.25
N ALA A 162 -3.13 21.51 -12.84
CA ALA A 162 -2.14 21.39 -11.74
C ALA A 162 -0.83 22.14 -12.04
N LYS A 163 -0.41 22.22 -13.31
CA LYS A 163 0.82 22.96 -13.70
C LYS A 163 0.72 24.47 -13.47
N THR A 164 -0.48 25.03 -13.48
CA THR A 164 -0.74 26.47 -13.28
C THR A 164 -1.07 26.80 -11.83
N GLN A 165 -1.25 25.79 -10.97
CA GLN A 165 -1.60 25.99 -9.56
C GLN A 165 -0.37 26.48 -8.76
N LYS A 166 -0.60 27.49 -7.90
CA LYS A 166 0.44 27.96 -6.97
C LYS A 166 0.82 26.83 -6.01
N ALA A 167 2.11 26.54 -5.89
CA ALA A 167 2.62 25.54 -4.96
C ALA A 167 2.23 25.89 -3.51
N SER A 168 1.57 24.96 -2.81
CA SER A 168 1.29 25.06 -1.38
C SER A 168 2.35 24.27 -0.61
N LYS A 169 2.75 24.79 0.55
CA LYS A 169 3.63 24.10 1.50
C LYS A 169 2.87 23.54 2.70
N TYR A 170 1.55 23.58 2.67
CA TYR A 170 0.67 23.12 3.75
C TYR A 170 -0.45 22.23 3.17
N PRO A 171 -0.63 21.02 3.72
CA PRO A 171 0.31 20.29 4.58
C PRO A 171 1.64 19.99 3.88
N LYS A 172 2.73 19.76 4.64
CA LYS A 172 4.06 19.50 4.06
C LYS A 172 4.11 18.23 3.19
N CYS A 173 3.36 17.18 3.58
CA CYS A 173 3.18 15.97 2.80
C CYS A 173 1.83 15.30 3.11
N GLN A 174 1.50 14.23 2.39
CA GLN A 174 0.22 13.53 2.53
C GLN A 174 0.06 12.74 3.86
N LEU A 175 1.13 12.59 4.65
CA LEU A 175 1.12 11.89 5.93
C LEU A 175 1.17 12.82 7.14
N CYS A 176 1.33 14.13 6.95
CA CYS A 176 1.34 15.07 8.08
C CYS A 176 0.00 15.11 8.80
N ALA A 177 0.03 15.27 10.13
CA ALA A 177 -1.18 15.36 10.95
C ALA A 177 -2.10 16.53 10.54
N GLU A 178 -1.55 17.57 9.94
CA GLU A 178 -2.25 18.73 9.38
C GLU A 178 -3.21 18.36 8.23
N ASN A 179 -3.13 17.14 7.71
CA ASN A 179 -4.12 16.63 6.76
C ASN A 179 -5.50 16.43 7.37
N MET A 180 -5.62 16.23 8.68
CA MET A 180 -6.94 16.07 9.33
C MET A 180 -7.84 17.27 9.04
N GLY A 181 -8.94 17.05 8.35
CA GLY A 181 -9.88 18.11 7.97
C GLY A 181 -9.46 18.97 6.78
N PHE A 182 -8.32 18.67 6.14
CA PHE A 182 -7.82 19.46 5.00
C PHE A 182 -8.71 19.27 3.77
N ALA A 183 -9.12 20.39 3.15
CA ALA A 183 -10.03 20.39 2.01
C ALA A 183 -9.45 19.80 0.72
N GLY A 184 -8.13 19.71 0.65
CA GLY A 184 -7.46 19.26 -0.55
C GLY A 184 -7.44 20.27 -1.69
N HIS A 185 -6.83 19.90 -2.78
CA HIS A 185 -6.79 20.62 -4.06
C HIS A 185 -6.30 19.66 -5.18
N LEU A 186 -6.19 20.10 -6.42
CA LEU A 186 -5.84 19.26 -7.58
C LEU A 186 -4.58 18.39 -7.40
N THR A 187 -3.61 18.84 -6.62
CA THR A 187 -2.35 18.13 -6.40
C THR A 187 -2.21 17.51 -5.00
N HIS A 188 -3.22 17.71 -4.14
CA HIS A 188 -3.25 17.17 -2.79
C HIS A 188 -4.65 16.70 -2.41
N PRO A 189 -4.84 15.42 -2.03
CA PRO A 189 -6.16 14.86 -1.79
C PRO A 189 -6.85 15.52 -0.58
N ALA A 190 -8.19 15.63 -0.65
CA ALA A 190 -9.01 16.02 0.49
C ALA A 190 -8.95 15.00 1.62
N ARG A 191 -9.06 15.47 2.88
CA ARG A 191 -8.96 14.66 4.09
C ARG A 191 -9.94 15.15 5.19
N GLN A 192 -11.07 15.75 4.81
CA GLN A 192 -12.06 16.23 5.79
C GLN A 192 -12.67 15.06 6.60
N ASN A 193 -12.74 13.87 6.00
CA ASN A 193 -13.22 12.63 6.62
C ASN A 193 -12.11 11.74 7.20
N LEU A 194 -10.88 12.23 7.33
CA LEU A 194 -9.76 11.52 7.93
C LEU A 194 -9.62 11.86 9.41
N ARG A 195 -9.55 10.83 10.27
CA ARG A 195 -9.27 10.95 11.72
C ARG A 195 -8.26 9.87 12.14
N PRO A 196 -6.95 10.10 11.97
CA PRO A 196 -5.94 9.19 12.49
C PRO A 196 -6.04 9.04 14.00
N VAL A 197 -5.83 7.84 14.49
CA VAL A 197 -5.82 7.54 15.93
C VAL A 197 -4.39 7.51 16.44
N LYS A 198 -4.22 7.89 17.72
CA LYS A 198 -2.92 7.94 18.37
C LYS A 198 -2.46 6.56 18.79
N VAL A 199 -1.18 6.27 18.53
CA VAL A 199 -0.46 5.10 19.02
C VAL A 199 0.89 5.57 19.57
N GLU A 200 1.47 4.81 20.47
CA GLU A 200 2.78 5.11 21.05
C GLU A 200 3.79 4.09 20.56
N MET A 201 4.95 4.55 20.05
CA MET A 201 6.04 3.67 19.65
C MET A 201 7.37 4.29 20.05
N ASN A 202 8.22 3.52 20.69
CA ASN A 202 9.53 3.93 21.19
C ASN A 202 9.47 5.25 22.00
N GLY A 203 8.50 5.34 22.93
CA GLY A 203 8.28 6.49 23.80
C GLY A 203 7.89 7.78 23.11
N SER A 204 7.36 7.72 21.89
CA SER A 204 6.90 8.88 21.10
C SER A 204 5.50 8.69 20.52
N GLU A 205 4.82 9.82 20.26
CA GLU A 205 3.46 9.82 19.70
C GLU A 205 3.51 9.62 18.19
N TRP A 206 2.76 8.63 17.73
CA TRP A 206 2.52 8.29 16.33
C TRP A 206 1.03 8.30 16.02
N PHE A 207 0.71 8.21 14.74
CA PHE A 207 -0.67 8.09 14.27
C PHE A 207 -0.84 6.85 13.41
N LEU A 208 -1.97 6.18 13.58
CA LEU A 208 -2.43 5.09 12.73
C LEU A 208 -3.61 5.59 11.89
N GLN A 209 -3.58 5.34 10.59
CA GLN A 209 -4.69 5.53 9.66
C GLN A 209 -4.74 4.36 8.66
N TYR A 210 -5.93 4.08 8.12
CA TYR A 210 -6.03 3.13 7.02
C TYR A 210 -5.68 3.78 5.68
N SER A 211 -5.30 2.95 4.70
CA SER A 211 -5.12 3.41 3.32
C SER A 211 -6.50 3.56 2.65
N PRO A 212 -6.78 4.68 1.99
CA PRO A 212 -8.05 4.86 1.28
C PRO A 212 -8.24 3.88 0.12
N TYR A 213 -7.16 3.33 -0.40
CA TYR A 213 -7.13 2.42 -1.57
C TYR A 213 -6.62 1.03 -1.20
N GLY A 214 -6.91 0.53 -0.01
CA GLY A 214 -6.37 -0.66 0.62
C GLY A 214 -6.00 -1.80 -0.33
N TYR A 215 -4.71 -2.11 -0.44
CA TYR A 215 -4.21 -3.17 -1.31
C TYR A 215 -4.46 -4.57 -0.74
N TYR A 216 -4.62 -4.66 0.57
CA TYR A 216 -4.92 -5.87 1.33
C TYR A 216 -5.79 -5.54 2.55
N ASN A 217 -6.26 -6.58 3.26
CA ASN A 217 -7.18 -6.38 4.38
C ASN A 217 -6.58 -5.49 5.47
N GLU A 218 -7.32 -4.44 5.85
CA GLU A 218 -6.94 -3.48 6.87
C GLU A 218 -5.56 -2.83 6.64
N HIS A 219 -5.21 -2.60 5.36
CA HIS A 219 -3.99 -1.88 5.02
C HIS A 219 -3.94 -0.54 5.72
N CYS A 220 -2.98 -0.39 6.62
CA CYS A 220 -2.80 0.82 7.43
C CYS A 220 -1.42 1.44 7.22
N ILE A 221 -1.35 2.72 7.56
CA ILE A 221 -0.12 3.52 7.59
C ILE A 221 0.03 4.03 9.01
N VAL A 222 1.20 3.78 9.60
CA VAL A 222 1.59 4.28 10.91
C VAL A 222 2.70 5.30 10.71
N PHE A 223 2.48 6.55 11.10
CA PHE A 223 3.40 7.64 10.79
C PHE A 223 3.74 8.47 12.01
N ASN A 224 4.97 8.97 12.03
CA ASN A 224 5.48 9.82 13.10
C ASN A 224 4.67 11.12 13.16
N LYS A 225 4.31 11.59 14.36
CA LYS A 225 3.66 12.88 14.56
C LYS A 225 4.46 14.03 13.94
N ASN A 226 5.77 13.95 14.04
CA ASN A 226 6.68 14.95 13.51
C ASN A 226 7.06 14.62 12.07
N HIS A 227 7.14 15.63 11.22
CA HIS A 227 7.63 15.47 9.85
C HIS A 227 9.15 15.35 9.85
N VAL A 228 9.65 14.15 10.06
CA VAL A 228 11.07 13.79 10.07
C VAL A 228 11.34 12.77 8.98
N PRO A 229 12.52 12.73 8.37
CA PRO A 229 12.86 11.74 7.34
C PRO A 229 12.79 10.30 7.87
N LEU A 230 12.44 9.37 6.99
CA LEU A 230 12.57 7.94 7.26
C LEU A 230 14.05 7.56 7.29
N VAL A 231 14.48 6.95 8.37
CA VAL A 231 15.82 6.40 8.56
C VAL A 231 15.69 4.99 9.12
N ILE A 232 16.36 4.03 8.50
CA ILE A 232 16.46 2.67 9.00
C ILE A 232 17.70 2.57 9.87
N ASP A 233 17.52 2.72 11.17
CA ASP A 233 18.54 2.56 12.23
C ASP A 233 18.08 1.53 13.27
N ASP A 234 18.85 1.35 14.33
CA ASP A 234 18.57 0.37 15.37
C ASP A 234 17.20 0.60 16.04
N SER A 235 16.74 1.85 16.13
CA SER A 235 15.46 2.21 16.76
C SER A 235 14.23 1.74 15.96
N VAL A 236 14.40 1.43 14.67
CA VAL A 236 13.28 0.97 13.84
C VAL A 236 12.69 -0.34 14.35
N PHE A 237 13.55 -1.25 14.85
CA PHE A 237 13.11 -2.55 15.34
C PHE A 237 12.25 -2.41 16.60
N ASP A 238 12.65 -1.56 17.53
CA ASP A 238 11.84 -1.29 18.72
C ASP A 238 10.49 -0.66 18.38
N LYS A 239 10.44 0.26 17.40
CA LYS A 239 9.19 0.84 16.92
C LYS A 239 8.27 -0.24 16.31
N LEU A 240 8.82 -1.12 15.48
CA LEU A 240 8.04 -2.20 14.87
C LEU A 240 7.51 -3.18 15.94
N PHE A 241 8.34 -3.55 16.91
CA PHE A 241 7.94 -4.46 17.98
C PHE A 241 6.93 -3.84 18.94
N ASP A 242 7.06 -2.57 19.30
CA ASP A 242 6.04 -1.84 20.08
C ASP A 242 4.66 -1.89 19.43
N PHE A 243 4.62 -1.75 18.11
CA PHE A 243 3.35 -1.81 17.39
C PHE A 243 2.73 -3.21 17.39
N ILE A 244 3.51 -4.25 17.08
CA ILE A 244 2.96 -5.61 17.04
C ILE A 244 2.65 -6.17 18.43
N GLU A 245 3.21 -5.64 19.51
CA GLU A 245 2.77 -5.92 20.87
C GLU A 245 1.40 -5.30 21.16
N GLN A 246 1.19 -4.06 20.74
CA GLN A 246 -0.12 -3.38 20.87
C GLN A 246 -1.19 -4.03 19.98
N PHE A 247 -0.81 -4.47 18.77
CA PHE A 247 -1.72 -5.03 17.78
C PHE A 247 -1.19 -6.38 17.24
N PRO A 248 -1.21 -7.47 18.05
CA PRO A 248 -0.55 -8.74 17.69
C PRO A 248 -1.20 -9.47 16.49
N HIS A 249 -2.35 -9.05 16.05
CA HIS A 249 -3.05 -9.55 14.86
C HIS A 249 -2.65 -8.80 13.57
N TYR A 250 -1.77 -7.79 13.68
CA TYR A 250 -1.21 -7.04 12.55
C TYR A 250 0.25 -7.41 12.32
N MET A 251 0.71 -7.22 11.10
CA MET A 251 2.12 -7.04 10.78
C MET A 251 2.42 -5.54 10.63
N LEU A 252 3.67 -5.16 10.79
CA LEU A 252 4.17 -3.82 10.47
C LEU A 252 5.53 -3.91 9.79
N GLY A 253 5.75 -3.14 8.74
CA GLY A 253 7.03 -3.08 8.05
C GLY A 253 7.36 -1.69 7.54
N SER A 254 8.63 -1.45 7.27
CA SER A 254 9.13 -0.22 6.70
C SER A 254 9.55 -0.41 5.24
N ASN A 255 9.30 0.59 4.39
CA ASN A 255 10.07 0.70 3.16
C ASN A 255 11.56 0.93 3.48
N ALA A 256 12.42 0.64 2.52
CA ALA A 256 13.82 1.02 2.60
C ALA A 256 13.98 2.55 2.58
N ASP A 257 15.02 3.05 3.24
CA ASP A 257 15.29 4.50 3.40
C ASP A 257 16.16 5.11 2.30
N LEU A 258 16.57 4.34 1.30
CA LEU A 258 17.35 4.82 0.16
C LEU A 258 16.47 4.97 -1.10
N PRO A 259 16.78 5.93 -1.99
CA PRO A 259 16.10 6.08 -3.28
C PRO A 259 16.14 4.80 -4.10
N ILE A 260 15.24 4.64 -5.07
CA ILE A 260 15.14 3.51 -6.01
C ILE A 260 14.57 2.25 -5.36
N VAL A 261 15.02 1.89 -4.16
CA VAL A 261 14.56 0.71 -3.41
C VAL A 261 13.60 1.04 -2.27
N GLY A 262 13.33 2.33 -2.04
CA GLY A 262 12.41 2.82 -1.00
C GLY A 262 11.02 3.14 -1.53
N GLY A 263 10.16 3.58 -0.61
CA GLY A 263 8.82 4.09 -0.92
C GLY A 263 8.84 5.52 -1.48
N SER A 264 7.64 6.02 -1.79
CA SER A 264 7.47 7.34 -2.43
C SER A 264 7.61 8.52 -1.48
N ILE A 265 7.51 8.34 -0.16
CA ILE A 265 7.57 9.41 0.85
C ILE A 265 8.68 9.10 1.86
N LEU A 266 9.93 9.38 1.47
CA LEU A 266 11.09 9.21 2.35
C LEU A 266 11.29 10.39 3.32
N THR A 267 10.61 11.50 3.08
CA THR A 267 10.73 12.72 3.88
C THR A 267 9.93 12.71 5.17
N HIS A 268 9.04 11.73 5.34
CA HIS A 268 8.22 11.56 6.54
C HIS A 268 8.28 10.11 7.01
N GLU A 269 8.80 9.89 8.21
CA GLU A 269 8.95 8.58 8.82
C GLU A 269 7.57 7.91 8.97
N HIS A 270 7.40 6.76 8.34
CA HIS A 270 6.16 5.99 8.37
C HIS A 270 6.40 4.52 8.07
N PHE A 271 5.50 3.69 8.55
CA PHE A 271 5.45 2.26 8.34
C PHE A 271 4.11 1.86 7.72
N GLN A 272 4.05 0.69 7.13
CA GLN A 272 2.82 0.12 6.58
C GLN A 272 2.54 -1.21 7.25
N GLY A 273 1.29 -1.43 7.60
CA GLY A 273 0.85 -2.63 8.30
C GLY A 273 -0.57 -3.04 7.96
N GLY A 274 -1.08 -3.99 8.71
CA GLY A 274 -2.46 -4.46 8.57
C GLY A 274 -2.64 -5.93 8.91
N ARG A 275 -3.89 -6.39 8.85
CA ARG A 275 -4.28 -7.77 9.16
C ARG A 275 -4.24 -8.61 7.88
N TYR A 276 -3.04 -8.98 7.46
CA TYR A 276 -2.82 -9.78 6.28
C TYR A 276 -1.59 -10.68 6.41
N THR A 277 -1.72 -11.94 6.03
CA THR A 277 -0.61 -12.89 5.98
C THR A 277 -0.08 -12.99 4.56
N PHE A 278 1.00 -12.27 4.31
CA PHE A 278 1.64 -12.22 3.00
C PHE A 278 2.29 -13.55 2.58
N PRO A 279 2.46 -13.79 1.27
CA PRO A 279 3.19 -14.94 0.74
C PRO A 279 4.54 -15.19 1.42
N MET A 280 5.36 -14.15 1.57
CA MET A 280 6.68 -14.27 2.20
C MET A 280 6.61 -14.77 3.64
N ALA A 281 5.58 -14.39 4.41
CA ALA A 281 5.40 -14.87 5.78
C ALA A 281 5.15 -16.39 5.85
N ARG A 282 4.55 -16.97 4.80
CA ARG A 282 4.30 -18.41 4.66
C ARG A 282 5.49 -19.19 4.11
N ALA A 283 6.47 -18.49 3.54
CA ALA A 283 7.64 -19.11 2.94
C ALA A 283 8.53 -19.78 4.01
N SER A 284 9.07 -20.96 3.68
CA SER A 284 9.92 -21.73 4.59
C SER A 284 11.34 -21.16 4.68
N VAL A 285 12.00 -21.42 5.79
CA VAL A 285 13.45 -21.25 5.91
C VAL A 285 14.15 -22.38 5.16
N GLU A 286 14.94 -22.04 4.14
CA GLU A 286 15.69 -23.04 3.35
C GLU A 286 17.09 -23.33 3.92
N LYS A 287 17.68 -22.36 4.63
CA LYS A 287 19.01 -22.49 5.22
C LYS A 287 19.06 -21.84 6.59
N PRO A 288 18.94 -22.63 7.69
CA PRO A 288 19.16 -22.11 9.02
C PRO A 288 20.66 -21.84 9.25
N PHE A 289 20.96 -20.85 10.10
CA PHE A 289 22.31 -20.55 10.58
C PHE A 289 22.26 -20.01 12.00
N LEU A 290 23.43 -19.94 12.66
CA LEU A 290 23.55 -19.46 14.04
C LEU A 290 24.11 -18.05 14.06
N LEU A 291 23.53 -17.22 14.92
CA LEU A 291 24.07 -15.90 15.27
C LEU A 291 24.94 -16.08 16.53
N SER A 292 26.26 -15.88 16.38
CA SER A 292 27.22 -16.16 17.46
C SER A 292 26.96 -15.33 18.72
N ASN A 293 26.48 -14.09 18.57
CA ASN A 293 26.20 -13.16 19.66
C ASN A 293 24.77 -13.27 20.21
N HIS A 294 23.87 -14.02 19.55
CA HIS A 294 22.44 -14.10 19.87
C HIS A 294 21.95 -15.56 19.85
N PRO A 295 22.41 -16.41 20.78
CA PRO A 295 22.11 -17.85 20.77
C PRO A 295 20.62 -18.19 21.00
N ASP A 296 19.84 -17.25 21.55
CA ASP A 296 18.38 -17.35 21.77
C ASP A 296 17.54 -16.82 20.60
N VAL A 297 18.19 -16.41 19.50
CA VAL A 297 17.53 -15.98 18.27
C VAL A 297 17.69 -17.05 17.20
N SER A 298 16.58 -17.58 16.70
CA SER A 298 16.58 -18.45 15.52
C SER A 298 16.78 -17.59 14.27
N ALA A 299 17.70 -18.01 13.40
CA ALA A 299 18.02 -17.28 12.17
C ALA A 299 18.06 -18.21 10.96
N GLY A 300 17.63 -17.70 9.81
CA GLY A 300 17.72 -18.46 8.57
C GLY A 300 17.43 -17.66 7.30
N ILE A 301 17.95 -18.17 6.18
CA ILE A 301 17.64 -17.67 4.85
C ILE A 301 16.26 -18.21 4.44
N VAL A 302 15.36 -17.34 4.02
CA VAL A 302 14.02 -17.73 3.56
C VAL A 302 14.09 -18.20 2.09
N LYS A 303 13.36 -19.26 1.77
CA LYS A 303 13.15 -19.67 0.37
C LYS A 303 12.24 -18.66 -0.32
N TRP A 304 12.83 -17.61 -0.85
CA TRP A 304 12.15 -16.47 -1.44
C TRP A 304 12.90 -15.96 -2.66
N PRO A 305 12.26 -15.35 -3.68
CA PRO A 305 12.96 -14.82 -4.85
C PRO A 305 13.95 -13.70 -4.49
N MET A 306 13.63 -12.91 -3.47
CA MET A 306 14.52 -11.88 -2.93
C MET A 306 15.35 -12.41 -1.76
N SER A 307 16.38 -11.67 -1.36
CA SER A 307 17.33 -12.06 -0.31
C SER A 307 16.77 -11.70 1.06
N VAL A 308 16.23 -12.67 1.78
CA VAL A 308 15.53 -12.47 3.05
C VAL A 308 16.19 -13.29 4.17
N ILE A 309 16.51 -12.62 5.26
CA ILE A 309 16.89 -13.25 6.54
C ILE A 309 15.70 -13.16 7.48
N ARG A 310 15.22 -14.31 7.97
CA ARG A 310 14.21 -14.39 9.02
C ARG A 310 14.87 -14.60 10.35
N LEU A 311 14.53 -13.74 11.31
CA LEU A 311 14.94 -13.85 12.71
C LEU A 311 13.70 -14.01 13.58
N SER A 312 13.79 -14.86 14.62
CA SER A 312 12.71 -15.02 15.57
C SER A 312 13.21 -15.34 16.97
N SER A 313 12.51 -14.82 17.99
CA SER A 313 12.82 -15.07 19.40
C SER A 313 11.58 -14.83 20.27
N TYR A 314 11.54 -15.46 21.43
CA TYR A 314 10.61 -15.10 22.52
C TYR A 314 11.09 -13.86 23.30
N ASN A 315 12.36 -13.51 23.16
CA ASN A 315 12.97 -12.36 23.81
C ASN A 315 13.07 -11.19 22.81
N ARG A 316 12.21 -10.20 22.98
CA ARG A 316 12.16 -9.00 22.16
C ARG A 316 13.51 -8.27 22.08
N ALA A 317 14.17 -8.09 23.24
CA ALA A 317 15.42 -7.34 23.30
C ALA A 317 16.57 -8.05 22.55
N SER A 318 16.67 -9.37 22.69
CA SER A 318 17.62 -10.17 21.91
C SER A 318 17.34 -10.09 20.42
N LEU A 319 16.06 -10.15 20.01
CA LEU A 319 15.69 -10.06 18.61
C LEU A 319 16.00 -8.67 18.03
N SER A 320 15.69 -7.59 18.77
CA SER A 320 16.01 -6.21 18.36
C SER A 320 17.52 -6.03 18.15
N ALA A 321 18.34 -6.50 19.11
CA ALA A 321 19.79 -6.44 19.01
C ALA A 321 20.35 -7.27 17.84
N ALA A 322 19.79 -8.46 17.59
CA ALA A 322 20.17 -9.29 16.45
C ALA A 322 19.84 -8.62 15.10
N CYS A 323 18.64 -8.03 14.98
CA CYS A 323 18.24 -7.28 13.78
C CYS A 323 19.18 -6.08 13.53
N ALA A 324 19.54 -5.34 14.59
CA ALA A 324 20.47 -4.22 14.52
C ALA A 324 21.88 -4.66 14.10
N GLU A 325 22.37 -5.80 14.60
CA GLU A 325 23.66 -6.36 14.17
C GLU A 325 23.65 -6.74 12.68
N VAL A 326 22.60 -7.40 12.19
CA VAL A 326 22.47 -7.74 10.77
C VAL A 326 22.42 -6.47 9.91
N LEU A 327 21.65 -5.46 10.30
CA LEU A 327 21.59 -4.17 9.60
C LEU A 327 22.98 -3.52 9.53
N LYS A 328 23.67 -3.42 10.64
CA LYS A 328 25.01 -2.82 10.72
C LYS A 328 26.00 -3.53 9.81
N LYS A 329 26.03 -4.87 9.84
CA LYS A 329 26.92 -5.68 9.00
C LYS A 329 26.54 -5.56 7.52
N TRP A 330 25.24 -5.56 7.19
CA TRP A 330 24.78 -5.37 5.82
C TRP A 330 25.16 -4.00 5.26
N ARG A 331 24.98 -2.92 6.02
CA ARG A 331 25.34 -1.57 5.57
C ARG A 331 26.84 -1.44 5.22
N ALA A 332 27.71 -2.20 5.84
CA ALA A 332 29.15 -2.19 5.58
C ALA A 332 29.61 -3.28 4.59
N TYR A 333 28.72 -4.14 4.12
CA TYR A 333 29.09 -5.31 3.34
C TYR A 333 29.35 -4.99 1.87
N THR A 334 30.52 -5.42 1.37
CA THR A 334 30.90 -5.39 -0.04
C THR A 334 31.29 -6.80 -0.48
N ASP A 335 30.74 -7.24 -1.62
CA ASP A 335 31.10 -8.48 -2.30
C ASP A 335 31.18 -8.19 -3.81
N GLU A 336 32.38 -7.85 -4.28
CA GLU A 336 32.61 -7.48 -5.68
C GLU A 336 32.22 -8.61 -6.65
N GLN A 337 32.38 -9.87 -6.24
CA GLN A 337 32.01 -11.03 -7.06
C GLN A 337 30.49 -11.14 -7.28
N ALA A 338 29.72 -10.63 -6.32
CA ALA A 338 28.26 -10.57 -6.42
C ALA A 338 27.73 -9.21 -6.94
N GLY A 339 28.63 -8.27 -7.28
CA GLY A 339 28.27 -6.93 -7.69
C GLY A 339 27.66 -6.07 -6.58
N ILE A 340 27.93 -6.41 -5.33
CA ILE A 340 27.42 -5.72 -4.16
C ILE A 340 28.48 -4.77 -3.59
N PHE A 341 28.18 -3.50 -3.56
CA PHE A 341 29.04 -2.47 -2.98
C PHE A 341 28.28 -1.74 -1.87
N ALA A 342 28.91 -1.61 -0.70
CA ALA A 342 28.33 -0.88 0.43
C ALA A 342 28.14 0.60 0.12
N GLN A 343 29.08 1.17 -0.64
CA GLN A 343 29.07 2.57 -1.03
C GLN A 343 29.90 2.78 -2.31
N THR A 344 29.61 3.88 -3.03
CA THR A 344 30.44 4.39 -4.14
C THR A 344 30.62 5.90 -3.92
N ASP A 345 31.86 6.37 -3.90
CA ASP A 345 32.20 7.78 -3.65
C ASP A 345 31.56 8.36 -2.36
N GLY A 346 31.46 7.51 -1.33
CA GLY A 346 30.85 7.88 -0.05
C GLY A 346 29.32 7.86 -0.01
N ILE A 347 28.65 7.51 -1.12
CA ILE A 347 27.18 7.37 -1.20
C ILE A 347 26.81 5.93 -0.82
N PRO A 348 26.00 5.71 0.23
CA PRO A 348 25.62 4.37 0.67
C PRO A 348 24.63 3.71 -0.30
N HIS A 349 24.75 2.39 -0.47
CA HIS A 349 23.87 1.59 -1.32
C HIS A 349 23.07 0.54 -0.56
N ASN A 350 23.64 -0.03 0.53
CA ASN A 350 23.00 -1.09 1.28
C ASN A 350 21.99 -0.54 2.30
N THR A 351 20.81 -1.13 2.30
CA THR A 351 19.76 -0.91 3.29
C THR A 351 18.89 -2.16 3.41
N ILE A 352 17.88 -2.14 4.26
CA ILE A 352 16.91 -3.22 4.42
C ILE A 352 15.47 -2.72 4.32
N THR A 353 14.56 -3.66 4.05
CA THR A 353 13.12 -3.53 4.25
C THR A 353 12.76 -4.47 5.40
N PRO A 354 12.61 -3.98 6.66
CA PRO A 354 12.28 -4.79 7.81
C PRO A 354 10.77 -5.00 7.93
N ILE A 355 10.33 -6.23 8.26
CA ILE A 355 8.93 -6.58 8.47
C ILE A 355 8.80 -7.40 9.75
N ALA A 356 8.01 -6.91 10.70
CA ALA A 356 7.77 -7.57 11.99
C ALA A 356 6.33 -8.10 12.10
N ARG A 357 6.17 -9.22 12.82
CA ARG A 357 4.88 -9.80 13.16
C ARG A 357 4.99 -10.70 14.37
N MET A 358 3.85 -10.98 14.99
CA MET A 358 3.77 -12.06 15.98
C MET A 358 3.51 -13.39 15.27
N ASN A 359 4.24 -14.43 15.64
CA ASN A 359 4.00 -15.81 15.26
C ASN A 359 3.67 -16.61 16.53
N GLY A 360 2.39 -16.70 16.86
CA GLY A 360 1.95 -17.11 18.18
C GLY A 360 2.43 -16.13 19.26
N SER A 361 3.25 -16.61 20.20
CA SER A 361 3.89 -15.80 21.24
C SER A 361 5.32 -15.37 20.90
N GLN A 362 5.82 -15.73 19.73
CA GLN A 362 7.17 -15.43 19.27
C GLN A 362 7.17 -14.17 18.40
N TYR A 363 8.14 -13.28 18.64
CA TYR A 363 8.43 -12.18 17.73
C TYR A 363 9.15 -12.72 16.49
N GLU A 364 8.75 -12.28 15.32
CA GLU A 364 9.40 -12.64 14.07
C GLU A 364 9.66 -11.37 13.25
N CYS A 365 10.86 -11.27 12.69
CA CYS A 365 11.28 -10.17 11.84
C CYS A 365 11.94 -10.71 10.56
N ASP A 366 11.42 -10.34 9.40
CA ASP A 366 12.03 -10.59 8.11
C ASP A 366 12.84 -9.35 7.70
N LEU A 367 14.12 -9.54 7.41
CA LEU A 367 15.04 -8.51 6.94
C LEU A 367 15.29 -8.73 5.45
N VAL A 368 14.62 -7.97 4.60
CA VAL A 368 14.84 -8.04 3.15
C VAL A 368 16.02 -7.15 2.79
N LEU A 369 17.12 -7.75 2.33
CA LEU A 369 18.34 -7.03 1.96
C LEU A 369 18.11 -6.26 0.66
N ARG A 370 18.48 -4.97 0.64
CA ARG A 370 18.32 -4.08 -0.50
C ARG A 370 19.63 -3.39 -0.82
N ASN A 371 19.79 -3.05 -2.12
CA ASN A 371 20.91 -2.26 -2.61
C ASN A 371 20.44 -1.41 -3.78
N ASN A 372 20.77 -0.11 -3.80
CA ASN A 372 20.28 0.86 -4.79
C ASN A 372 21.34 1.26 -5.83
N ILE A 373 22.43 0.51 -5.96
CA ILE A 373 23.48 0.83 -6.93
C ILE A 373 22.92 0.85 -8.36
N THR A 374 23.39 1.81 -9.14
CA THR A 374 23.04 1.97 -10.56
C THR A 374 24.26 1.76 -11.46
N SER A 375 24.02 1.55 -12.74
CA SER A 375 25.05 1.61 -13.80
C SER A 375 24.49 2.39 -14.99
N GLU A 376 25.36 2.69 -15.97
CA GLU A 376 24.92 3.37 -17.20
C GLU A 376 23.83 2.56 -17.93
N ASP A 377 23.96 1.23 -17.99
CA ASP A 377 22.99 0.33 -18.62
C ASP A 377 21.73 0.10 -17.73
N ARG A 378 21.83 0.33 -16.43
CA ARG A 378 20.76 0.10 -15.44
C ARG A 378 20.52 1.35 -14.57
N PRO A 379 20.05 2.46 -15.16
CA PRO A 379 19.88 3.74 -14.44
C PRO A 379 18.76 3.70 -13.37
N LEU A 380 17.84 2.73 -13.46
CA LEU A 380 16.80 2.49 -12.45
C LEU A 380 17.27 1.57 -11.31
N GLY A 381 18.52 1.08 -11.35
CA GLY A 381 19.11 0.16 -10.38
C GLY A 381 19.53 -1.17 -11.00
N ILE A 382 20.64 -1.72 -10.52
CA ILE A 382 21.09 -3.07 -10.92
C ILE A 382 20.12 -4.12 -10.37
N PHE A 383 19.60 -3.89 -9.15
CA PHE A 383 18.61 -4.73 -8.45
C PHE A 383 17.19 -4.18 -8.65
N HIS A 384 16.83 -3.94 -9.91
CA HIS A 384 15.54 -3.45 -10.36
C HIS A 384 15.04 -4.35 -11.51
N PRO A 385 13.71 -4.50 -11.71
CA PRO A 385 13.17 -5.31 -12.80
C PRO A 385 13.80 -4.99 -14.16
N ALA A 386 14.10 -6.03 -14.93
CA ALA A 386 14.69 -5.89 -16.26
C ALA A 386 13.71 -5.15 -17.20
N PRO A 387 14.21 -4.37 -18.19
CA PRO A 387 13.37 -3.63 -19.12
C PRO A 387 12.32 -4.48 -19.84
N ALA A 388 12.61 -5.75 -20.12
CA ALA A 388 11.68 -6.69 -20.73
C ALA A 388 10.41 -6.92 -19.89
N LEU A 389 10.47 -6.74 -18.56
CA LEU A 389 9.36 -6.93 -17.63
C LEU A 389 8.53 -5.65 -17.41
N HIS A 390 8.99 -4.50 -17.94
CA HIS A 390 8.37 -3.19 -17.68
C HIS A 390 6.97 -3.04 -18.28
N HIS A 391 6.59 -3.87 -19.24
CA HIS A 391 5.23 -3.89 -19.77
C HIS A 391 4.19 -4.32 -18.70
N ILE A 392 4.61 -5.08 -17.68
CA ILE A 392 3.78 -5.48 -16.53
C ILE A 392 4.12 -4.63 -15.31
N LYS A 393 5.41 -4.54 -14.92
CA LYS A 393 5.83 -3.83 -13.70
C LYS A 393 7.13 -3.06 -13.93
N LYS A 394 7.03 -1.75 -13.98
CA LYS A 394 8.16 -0.83 -14.17
C LYS A 394 8.56 -0.10 -12.90
N GLU A 395 7.61 0.09 -11.98
CA GLU A 395 7.81 0.87 -10.77
C GLU A 395 8.77 0.18 -9.81
N ASN A 396 9.34 0.95 -8.89
CA ASN A 396 10.19 0.43 -7.82
C ASN A 396 9.46 -0.62 -6.98
N ILE A 397 10.19 -1.65 -6.54
CA ILE A 397 9.66 -2.73 -5.71
C ILE A 397 9.71 -2.27 -4.25
N GLY A 398 8.55 -1.94 -3.71
CA GLY A 398 8.35 -1.48 -2.34
C GLY A 398 8.00 -2.60 -1.37
N LEU A 399 7.67 -2.22 -0.12
CA LEU A 399 7.35 -3.12 0.98
C LEU A 399 6.33 -4.20 0.61
N ILE A 400 5.24 -3.83 -0.06
CA ILE A 400 4.12 -4.73 -0.38
C ILE A 400 4.56 -5.79 -1.38
N GLU A 401 5.24 -5.35 -2.44
CA GLU A 401 5.73 -6.26 -3.48
C GLU A 401 6.78 -7.22 -2.95
N VAL A 402 7.73 -6.76 -2.10
CA VAL A 402 8.76 -7.66 -1.54
C VAL A 402 8.14 -8.79 -0.73
N MET A 403 6.96 -8.58 -0.13
CA MET A 403 6.22 -9.59 0.62
C MET A 403 5.40 -10.54 -0.26
N GLY A 404 5.39 -10.33 -1.61
CA GLY A 404 4.78 -11.24 -2.58
C GLY A 404 3.37 -10.87 -3.03
N LEU A 405 2.92 -9.63 -2.80
CA LEU A 405 1.68 -9.10 -3.36
C LEU A 405 2.01 -8.09 -4.46
N ALA A 406 1.74 -8.46 -5.71
CA ALA A 406 1.85 -7.54 -6.82
C ALA A 406 0.75 -6.48 -6.76
N VAL A 407 1.14 -5.21 -6.77
CA VAL A 407 0.22 -4.09 -7.00
C VAL A 407 0.48 -3.56 -8.40
N LEU A 408 -0.36 -3.98 -9.34
CA LEU A 408 -0.23 -3.66 -10.75
C LEU A 408 -1.11 -2.46 -11.13
N PRO A 409 -0.69 -1.66 -12.14
CA PRO A 409 -1.43 -0.46 -12.57
C PRO A 409 -2.78 -0.81 -13.22
N ALA A 410 -3.76 0.09 -13.04
CA ALA A 410 -5.14 -0.09 -13.52
C ALA A 410 -5.24 -0.30 -15.04
N ARG A 411 -4.33 0.32 -15.84
CA ARG A 411 -4.27 0.15 -17.29
C ARG A 411 -4.26 -1.31 -17.73
N LEU A 412 -3.59 -2.19 -16.97
CA LEU A 412 -3.49 -3.62 -17.31
C LEU A 412 -4.83 -4.33 -17.36
N ALA A 413 -5.86 -3.86 -16.64
CA ALA A 413 -7.19 -4.45 -16.73
C ALA A 413 -7.78 -4.37 -18.17
N THR A 414 -7.52 -3.24 -18.83
CA THR A 414 -7.97 -3.03 -20.23
C THR A 414 -6.98 -3.63 -21.23
N GLU A 415 -5.68 -3.41 -21.03
CA GLU A 415 -4.63 -3.90 -21.92
C GLU A 415 -4.66 -5.42 -22.04
N LEU A 416 -4.78 -6.17 -20.94
CA LEU A 416 -4.82 -7.65 -20.96
C LEU A 416 -6.08 -8.19 -21.67
N SER A 417 -7.22 -7.49 -21.57
CA SER A 417 -8.43 -7.87 -22.29
C SER A 417 -8.28 -7.69 -23.79
N ILE A 418 -7.73 -6.55 -24.22
CA ILE A 418 -7.46 -6.27 -25.66
C ILE A 418 -6.40 -7.26 -26.18
N LEU A 419 -5.38 -7.52 -25.40
CA LEU A 419 -4.31 -8.45 -25.75
C LEU A 419 -4.85 -9.87 -25.97
N ARG A 420 -5.71 -10.36 -25.06
CA ARG A 420 -6.39 -11.65 -25.21
C ARG A 420 -7.10 -11.75 -26.55
N ASP A 421 -7.89 -10.72 -26.90
CA ASP A 421 -8.68 -10.72 -28.12
C ASP A 421 -7.79 -10.66 -29.38
N ALA A 422 -6.69 -9.90 -29.34
CA ALA A 422 -5.69 -9.85 -30.39
C ALA A 422 -4.96 -11.21 -30.57
N MET A 423 -4.57 -11.86 -29.47
CA MET A 423 -3.92 -13.18 -29.53
C MET A 423 -4.86 -14.25 -30.10
N LEU A 424 -6.14 -14.24 -29.72
CA LEU A 424 -7.15 -15.20 -30.23
C LEU A 424 -7.44 -14.99 -31.73
N SER A 425 -7.45 -13.75 -32.21
CA SER A 425 -7.73 -13.43 -33.62
C SER A 425 -6.50 -13.49 -34.52
N GLY A 426 -5.28 -13.60 -33.96
CA GLY A 426 -4.02 -13.51 -34.70
C GLY A 426 -3.74 -12.10 -35.24
N ALA A 427 -4.28 -11.05 -34.61
CA ALA A 427 -4.04 -9.67 -34.97
C ALA A 427 -2.60 -9.25 -34.68
N ASP A 428 -2.09 -8.25 -35.43
CA ASP A 428 -0.75 -7.69 -35.17
C ASP A 428 -0.76 -6.82 -33.91
N ILE A 429 -0.28 -7.40 -32.81
CA ILE A 429 -0.23 -6.76 -31.49
C ILE A 429 0.70 -5.53 -31.52
N ALA A 430 1.77 -5.55 -32.30
CA ALA A 430 2.73 -4.45 -32.41
C ALA A 430 2.13 -3.20 -33.10
N ALA A 431 1.09 -3.39 -33.90
CA ALA A 431 0.41 -2.31 -34.60
C ALA A 431 -0.63 -1.57 -33.71
N ASP A 432 -1.06 -2.14 -32.59
CA ASP A 432 -1.99 -1.48 -31.65
C ASP A 432 -1.22 -0.81 -30.51
N GLU A 433 -1.13 0.53 -30.53
CA GLU A 433 -0.38 1.33 -29.55
C GLU A 433 -0.79 1.04 -28.10
N ARG A 434 -2.02 0.58 -27.84
CA ARG A 434 -2.51 0.27 -26.49
C ARG A 434 -1.85 -0.96 -25.89
N ILE A 435 -1.38 -1.91 -26.72
CA ILE A 435 -0.85 -3.21 -26.30
C ILE A 435 0.50 -3.55 -26.93
N ALA A 436 1.05 -2.66 -27.78
CA ALA A 436 2.31 -2.88 -28.49
C ALA A 436 3.46 -3.25 -27.55
N SER A 437 3.48 -2.73 -26.30
CA SER A 437 4.49 -3.08 -25.30
C SER A 437 4.48 -4.55 -24.86
N HIS A 438 3.41 -5.28 -25.14
CA HIS A 438 3.25 -6.71 -24.82
C HIS A 438 3.57 -7.62 -25.99
N ALA A 439 3.91 -7.09 -27.19
CA ALA A 439 3.98 -7.87 -28.43
C ALA A 439 4.97 -9.04 -28.39
N ASP A 440 6.17 -8.84 -27.87
CA ASP A 440 7.18 -9.90 -27.78
C ASP A 440 6.81 -10.94 -26.73
N TRP A 441 6.36 -10.49 -25.55
CA TRP A 441 5.85 -11.38 -24.51
C TRP A 441 4.66 -12.23 -24.98
N ALA A 442 3.73 -11.65 -25.75
CA ALA A 442 2.58 -12.40 -26.29
C ALA A 442 3.02 -13.52 -27.24
N LYS A 443 4.07 -13.31 -28.05
CA LYS A 443 4.65 -14.37 -28.89
C LYS A 443 5.24 -15.51 -28.06
N GLU A 444 5.94 -15.18 -26.98
CA GLU A 444 6.50 -16.17 -26.04
C GLU A 444 5.39 -16.96 -25.37
N VAL A 445 4.32 -16.30 -24.90
CA VAL A 445 3.15 -16.96 -24.31
C VAL A 445 2.48 -17.92 -25.29
N LEU A 446 2.21 -17.49 -26.53
CA LEU A 446 1.61 -18.36 -27.55
C LEU A 446 2.50 -19.56 -27.91
N ALA A 447 3.83 -19.37 -27.92
CA ALA A 447 4.77 -20.45 -28.18
C ALA A 447 4.82 -21.47 -27.02
N ALA A 448 4.69 -20.99 -25.79
CA ALA A 448 4.69 -21.82 -24.58
C ALA A 448 3.36 -22.56 -24.36
N HIS A 449 2.25 -22.02 -24.87
CA HIS A 449 0.88 -22.50 -24.65
C HIS A 449 0.16 -22.82 -25.98
N PRO A 450 0.52 -23.91 -26.67
CA PRO A 450 -0.16 -24.30 -27.92
C PRO A 450 -1.65 -24.62 -27.73
N GLU A 451 -2.09 -24.86 -26.50
CA GLU A 451 -3.48 -25.05 -26.10
C GLU A 451 -4.30 -23.75 -25.98
N PHE A 452 -3.69 -22.59 -26.18
CA PHE A 452 -4.32 -21.28 -26.00
C PHE A 452 -5.56 -21.13 -26.89
N ASN A 453 -6.72 -20.91 -26.27
CA ASN A 453 -8.04 -20.78 -26.95
C ASN A 453 -8.97 -19.88 -26.15
N ALA A 454 -10.19 -19.65 -26.65
CA ALA A 454 -11.15 -18.73 -26.05
C ALA A 454 -11.56 -19.09 -24.62
N ASP A 455 -11.53 -20.37 -24.25
CA ASP A 455 -11.97 -20.85 -22.93
C ASP A 455 -10.91 -20.68 -21.85
N ASN A 456 -9.61 -20.74 -22.20
CA ASN A 456 -8.51 -20.71 -21.26
C ASN A 456 -7.57 -19.48 -21.39
N ALA A 457 -7.78 -18.64 -22.40
CA ALA A 457 -6.86 -17.53 -22.73
C ALA A 457 -6.58 -16.60 -21.56
N MET A 458 -7.60 -16.21 -20.80
CA MET A 458 -7.40 -15.27 -19.69
C MET A 458 -6.69 -15.94 -18.50
N ASP A 459 -6.96 -17.20 -18.23
CA ASP A 459 -6.29 -17.93 -17.16
C ASP A 459 -4.81 -18.12 -17.46
N ILE A 460 -4.46 -18.40 -18.71
CA ILE A 460 -3.06 -18.46 -19.18
C ILE A 460 -2.39 -17.08 -19.04
N ILE A 461 -3.02 -16.01 -19.50
CA ILE A 461 -2.49 -14.65 -19.37
C ILE A 461 -2.28 -14.29 -17.89
N HIS A 462 -3.22 -14.61 -17.01
CA HIS A 462 -3.08 -14.35 -15.57
C HIS A 462 -1.93 -15.15 -14.96
N ALA A 463 -1.75 -16.41 -15.34
CA ALA A 463 -0.62 -17.23 -14.88
C ALA A 463 0.73 -16.65 -15.36
N GLU A 464 0.82 -16.26 -16.63
CA GLU A 464 2.04 -15.67 -17.18
C GLU A 464 2.35 -14.27 -16.59
N VAL A 465 1.34 -13.45 -16.26
CA VAL A 465 1.53 -12.21 -15.48
C VAL A 465 2.11 -12.52 -14.09
N GLY A 466 1.62 -13.58 -13.43
CA GLY A 466 2.14 -14.04 -12.15
C GLY A 466 3.60 -14.49 -12.24
N LYS A 467 3.96 -15.20 -13.31
CA LYS A 467 5.34 -15.61 -13.62
C LYS A 467 6.26 -14.40 -13.85
N VAL A 468 5.81 -13.39 -14.61
CA VAL A 468 6.53 -12.12 -14.78
C VAL A 468 6.77 -11.45 -13.43
N PHE A 469 5.78 -11.44 -12.53
CA PHE A 469 5.97 -10.88 -11.19
C PHE A 469 7.00 -11.68 -10.37
N GLY A 470 7.04 -12.99 -10.47
CA GLY A 470 8.10 -13.82 -9.87
C GLY A 470 9.49 -13.38 -10.33
N GLN A 471 9.68 -13.19 -11.66
CA GLN A 471 10.92 -12.70 -12.24
C GLN A 471 11.26 -11.27 -11.75
N VAL A 472 10.27 -10.39 -11.64
CA VAL A 472 10.42 -9.04 -11.07
C VAL A 472 11.02 -9.10 -9.66
N LEU A 473 10.58 -10.03 -8.82
CA LEU A 473 11.12 -10.20 -7.46
C LEU A 473 12.54 -10.79 -7.48
N GLU A 474 12.83 -11.72 -8.39
CA GLU A 474 14.20 -12.28 -8.57
C GLU A 474 15.19 -11.19 -9.02
N ASP A 475 14.76 -10.34 -9.96
CA ASP A 475 15.58 -9.21 -10.42
C ASP A 475 15.86 -8.21 -9.30
N ALA A 476 14.90 -8.01 -8.39
CA ALA A 476 15.05 -7.12 -7.23
C ALA A 476 15.88 -7.73 -6.08
N GLY A 477 16.14 -9.05 -6.11
CA GLY A 477 16.97 -9.75 -5.13
C GLY A 477 18.46 -9.40 -5.29
N VAL A 478 19.13 -9.08 -4.17
CA VAL A 478 20.58 -8.74 -4.19
C VAL A 478 21.46 -9.96 -4.38
N PHE A 479 21.15 -11.07 -3.74
CA PHE A 479 21.77 -12.36 -4.02
C PHE A 479 20.85 -13.15 -4.93
N LYS A 480 21.31 -13.38 -6.18
CA LYS A 480 20.47 -14.06 -7.19
C LYS A 480 20.21 -15.52 -6.83
N ARG A 481 19.14 -16.11 -7.36
CA ARG A 481 18.75 -17.50 -7.09
C ARG A 481 19.62 -18.54 -7.84
N THR A 482 20.72 -18.14 -8.46
CA THR A 482 21.76 -19.01 -9.03
C THR A 482 22.63 -19.64 -7.95
N GLU A 483 23.36 -20.70 -8.26
CA GLU A 483 24.29 -21.33 -7.29
C GLU A 483 25.34 -20.32 -6.79
N SER A 484 25.88 -19.49 -7.70
CA SER A 484 26.85 -18.45 -7.31
C SER A 484 26.23 -17.39 -6.37
N GLY A 485 24.98 -17.00 -6.62
CA GLY A 485 24.27 -16.06 -5.76
C GLY A 485 23.93 -16.64 -4.39
N LYS A 486 23.54 -17.93 -4.33
CA LYS A 486 23.33 -18.65 -3.06
C LYS A 486 24.65 -18.75 -2.26
N GLU A 487 25.77 -19.03 -2.91
CA GLU A 487 27.07 -19.04 -2.23
C GLU A 487 27.49 -17.64 -1.76
N ALA A 488 27.21 -16.59 -2.51
CA ALA A 488 27.43 -15.21 -2.10
C ALA A 488 26.57 -14.87 -0.84
N PHE A 489 25.31 -15.31 -0.79
CA PHE A 489 24.46 -15.12 0.39
C PHE A 489 25.01 -15.86 1.60
N LYS A 490 25.52 -17.09 1.42
CA LYS A 490 26.19 -17.83 2.50
C LYS A 490 27.44 -17.10 3.01
N ARG A 491 28.24 -16.48 2.11
CA ARG A 491 29.38 -15.65 2.54
C ARG A 491 28.95 -14.51 3.43
N PHE A 492 27.87 -13.79 3.06
CA PHE A 492 27.35 -12.73 3.92
C PHE A 492 26.90 -13.25 5.28
N VAL A 493 26.04 -14.27 5.34
CA VAL A 493 25.54 -14.77 6.65
C VAL A 493 26.64 -15.39 7.51
N SER A 494 27.77 -15.85 6.90
CA SER A 494 28.91 -16.32 7.68
C SER A 494 29.68 -15.20 8.40
N THR A 495 29.39 -13.95 8.11
CA THR A 495 29.92 -12.80 8.83
C THR A 495 29.09 -12.43 10.06
N LEU A 496 27.87 -12.99 10.19
CA LEU A 496 26.93 -12.71 11.29
C LEU A 496 27.27 -13.60 12.50
#